data_8a9f3b3017581ba53e98910841210b99
#
_entry.id   8a9f3b3017581ba53e98910841210b99
#
_cell.length_a   1.000
_cell.length_b   1.000
_cell.length_c   1.000
_cell.angle_alpha   90.00
_cell.angle_beta   90.00
_cell.angle_gamma   90.00
#
_symmetry.space_group_name_H-M   'P 1'
#
loop_
_entity.id
_entity.type
_entity.pdbx_description
1 polymer ?
#
loop_
_entity_poly.entity_id
_entity_poly.type
_entity_poly.pdbx_seq_one_letter_code
_entity_poly.pdbx_strand_id
1 'polypeptide(L)'
;TNGKSMQFIFTGRTTAEYHTPGNSILGNSDGAPPVAEKTVTVDDLLISSAFVYELDETLSHYDLRGEISRKIGYALAEKYDRKIFRAITKAARSASPITKSNFVEPGGTQIRVERTGLTTGAAAYDSDALIDAFYNAAAALDEKGVSGEGRVAVLNPRQYYELIQNVETNGLINRNERGDALQSGNGIIEIAGI
;
A
#
# COMPACT_ATOMS: atom_id res chain seq x y z
N THR A 1 -21.28 -11.21 -16.44
CA THR A 1 -20.16 -12.13 -16.69
C THR A 1 -19.95 -13.03 -15.50
N ASN A 2 -20.35 -14.30 -15.63
CA ASN A 2 -20.26 -15.29 -14.55
C ASN A 2 -18.94 -16.05 -14.62
N GLY A 3 -17.81 -15.35 -14.51
CA GLY A 3 -16.49 -15.96 -14.55
C GLY A 3 -15.83 -16.01 -13.16
N LYS A 4 -15.11 -17.08 -12.88
CA LYS A 4 -14.31 -17.24 -11.66
C LYS A 4 -13.01 -16.41 -11.70
N SER A 5 -12.57 -15.97 -12.87
CA SER A 5 -11.31 -15.25 -13.06
C SER A 5 -11.50 -14.04 -13.99
N MET A 6 -10.72 -13.01 -13.76
CA MET A 6 -10.60 -11.83 -14.61
C MET A 6 -9.14 -11.62 -14.99
N GLN A 7 -8.89 -11.35 -16.26
CA GLN A 7 -7.57 -11.13 -16.83
C GLN A 7 -7.35 -9.64 -17.03
N PHE A 8 -6.16 -9.16 -16.62
CA PHE A 8 -5.71 -7.81 -16.84
C PHE A 8 -4.46 -7.82 -17.72
N ILE A 9 -4.45 -6.99 -18.74
CA ILE A 9 -3.35 -6.86 -19.69
C ILE A 9 -2.47 -5.67 -19.24
N PHE A 10 -1.17 -5.89 -19.23
CA PHE A 10 -0.16 -4.87 -18.95
C PHE A 10 0.74 -4.69 -20.17
N THR A 11 1.03 -3.44 -20.51
CA THR A 11 1.99 -3.08 -21.55
C THR A 11 3.12 -2.29 -20.93
N GLY A 12 4.36 -2.55 -21.32
CA GLY A 12 5.54 -1.82 -20.84
C GLY A 12 5.65 -0.43 -21.46
N ARG A 13 6.42 0.44 -20.80
CA ARG A 13 6.77 1.76 -21.33
C ARG A 13 7.79 1.59 -22.45
N THR A 14 7.63 2.36 -23.53
CA THR A 14 8.58 2.40 -24.64
C THR A 14 9.61 3.48 -24.43
N THR A 15 10.83 3.26 -24.95
CA THR A 15 11.87 4.28 -25.04
C THR A 15 11.84 4.93 -26.43
N ALA A 16 12.22 6.21 -26.49
CA ALA A 16 12.37 6.91 -27.75
C ALA A 16 13.87 7.12 -28.05
N GLU A 17 14.25 7.02 -29.32
CA GLU A 17 15.61 7.24 -29.77
C GLU A 17 15.65 8.22 -30.97
N TYR A 18 16.77 8.86 -31.15
CA TYR A 18 16.98 9.71 -32.34
C TYR A 18 17.39 8.87 -33.55
N HIS A 19 16.66 9.02 -34.65
CA HIS A 19 16.97 8.33 -35.89
C HIS A 19 18.17 8.93 -36.59
N THR A 20 19.12 8.09 -37.02
CA THR A 20 20.23 8.50 -37.87
C THR A 20 19.88 8.22 -39.34
N PRO A 21 19.95 9.23 -40.24
CA PRO A 21 19.69 9.03 -41.64
C PRO A 21 20.51 7.87 -42.24
N GLY A 22 19.85 7.01 -42.99
CA GLY A 22 20.49 5.82 -43.58
C GLY A 22 20.25 4.52 -42.81
N ASN A 23 19.75 4.57 -41.60
CA ASN A 23 19.41 3.38 -40.83
C ASN A 23 17.93 2.98 -41.06
N SER A 24 17.61 1.71 -40.84
CA SER A 24 16.23 1.25 -40.89
C SER A 24 15.44 1.71 -39.65
N ILE A 25 14.28 2.29 -39.89
CA ILE A 25 13.33 2.67 -38.81
C ILE A 25 12.60 1.44 -38.27
N LEU A 26 12.36 0.46 -39.15
CA LEU A 26 11.68 -0.79 -38.80
C LEU A 26 12.71 -1.91 -38.65
N GLY A 27 12.69 -2.57 -37.55
CA GLY A 27 13.58 -3.72 -37.31
C GLY A 27 14.66 -3.48 -36.28
N ASN A 28 14.57 -2.43 -35.50
CA ASN A 28 15.37 -2.34 -34.30
C ASN A 28 15.15 -3.58 -33.45
N SER A 29 16.20 -3.96 -32.72
CA SER A 29 16.29 -5.18 -31.90
C SER A 29 15.14 -5.43 -30.93
N ASP A 30 14.22 -4.48 -30.84
CA ASP A 30 13.19 -4.45 -29.82
C ASP A 30 11.91 -5.17 -30.20
N GLY A 31 11.64 -5.31 -31.49
CA GLY A 31 10.47 -6.03 -32.01
C GLY A 31 9.13 -5.52 -31.45
N ALA A 32 8.15 -6.40 -31.37
CA ALA A 32 6.83 -6.04 -30.87
C ALA A 32 6.85 -5.70 -29.37
N PRO A 33 6.06 -4.69 -28.91
CA PRO A 33 5.94 -4.36 -27.50
C PRO A 33 5.52 -5.57 -26.69
N PRO A 34 6.17 -5.86 -25.55
CA PRO A 34 5.81 -6.98 -24.71
C PRO A 34 4.49 -6.70 -24.02
N VAL A 35 3.63 -7.69 -24.05
CA VAL A 35 2.37 -7.70 -23.32
C VAL A 35 2.47 -8.78 -22.24
N ALA A 36 2.19 -8.42 -21.02
CA ALA A 36 2.06 -9.37 -19.92
C ALA A 36 0.61 -9.42 -19.45
N GLU A 37 0.22 -10.56 -18.95
CA GLU A 37 -1.13 -10.81 -18.48
C GLU A 37 -1.12 -11.21 -17.01
N LYS A 38 -2.04 -10.67 -16.24
CA LYS A 38 -2.29 -11.07 -14.85
C LYS A 38 -3.72 -11.52 -14.67
N THR A 39 -3.89 -12.75 -14.24
CA THR A 39 -5.18 -13.32 -13.90
C THR A 39 -5.47 -13.14 -12.42
N VAL A 40 -6.60 -12.53 -12.10
CA VAL A 40 -7.14 -12.47 -10.75
C VAL A 40 -8.26 -13.49 -10.64
N THR A 41 -8.14 -14.44 -9.73
CA THR A 41 -9.15 -15.48 -9.48
C THR A 41 -9.87 -15.21 -8.16
N VAL A 42 -11.15 -15.51 -8.14
CA VAL A 42 -11.94 -15.55 -6.90
C VAL A 42 -11.62 -16.87 -6.21
N ASP A 43 -10.96 -16.79 -5.03
CA ASP A 43 -10.51 -17.95 -4.27
C ASP A 43 -11.61 -18.55 -3.43
N ASP A 44 -11.95 -17.87 -2.33
CA ASP A 44 -12.78 -18.40 -1.26
C ASP A 44 -13.93 -17.45 -0.90
N LEU A 45 -14.98 -18.02 -0.37
CA LEU A 45 -16.07 -17.30 0.27
C LEU A 45 -15.71 -17.00 1.73
N LEU A 46 -15.71 -15.71 2.08
CA LEU A 46 -15.55 -15.31 3.48
C LEU A 46 -16.90 -15.41 4.19
N ILE A 47 -16.96 -16.24 5.20
CA ILE A 47 -18.17 -16.47 6.00
C ILE A 47 -17.89 -16.22 7.49
N SER A 48 -18.92 -15.75 8.18
CA SER A 48 -18.96 -15.71 9.63
C SER A 48 -20.38 -16.07 10.08
N SER A 49 -20.50 -16.94 11.04
CA SER A 49 -21.79 -17.39 11.56
C SER A 49 -21.76 -17.49 13.07
N ALA A 50 -22.88 -17.23 13.68
CA ALA A 50 -23.11 -17.45 15.11
C ALA A 50 -24.50 -18.06 15.29
N PHE A 51 -24.63 -18.91 16.29
CA PHE A 51 -25.90 -19.51 16.66
C PHE A 51 -26.39 -18.89 17.98
N VAL A 52 -27.62 -18.46 18.00
CA VAL A 52 -28.26 -17.89 19.19
C VAL A 52 -29.47 -18.75 19.53
N TYR A 53 -29.55 -19.25 20.78
CA TYR A 53 -30.71 -19.98 21.25
C TYR A 53 -31.90 -19.04 21.43
N GLU A 54 -33.05 -19.41 20.92
CA GLU A 54 -34.29 -18.63 21.01
C GLU A 54 -34.71 -18.37 22.46
N LEU A 55 -34.45 -19.32 23.35
CA LEU A 55 -34.72 -19.17 24.77
C LEU A 55 -33.87 -18.05 25.39
N ASP A 56 -32.58 -18.00 25.06
CA ASP A 56 -31.68 -16.97 25.57
C ASP A 56 -32.05 -15.58 25.01
N GLU A 57 -32.51 -15.50 23.78
CA GLU A 57 -33.02 -14.27 23.17
C GLU A 57 -34.29 -13.79 23.87
N THR A 58 -35.21 -14.68 24.17
CA THR A 58 -36.47 -14.36 24.86
C THR A 58 -36.25 -13.94 26.33
N LEU A 59 -35.27 -14.53 27.00
CA LEU A 59 -34.88 -14.18 28.36
C LEU A 59 -34.00 -12.94 28.45
N SER A 60 -33.40 -12.54 27.35
CA SER A 60 -32.53 -11.36 27.30
C SER A 60 -33.35 -10.07 27.21
N HIS A 61 -32.98 -9.07 28.00
CA HIS A 61 -33.57 -7.73 27.95
C HIS A 61 -32.97 -6.87 26.83
N TYR A 62 -32.02 -7.43 26.09
CA TYR A 62 -31.26 -6.72 25.04
C TYR A 62 -31.49 -7.38 23.69
N ASP A 63 -31.38 -6.60 22.60
CA ASP A 63 -31.34 -7.12 21.24
C ASP A 63 -30.01 -7.84 20.99
N LEU A 64 -29.92 -9.07 21.49
CA LEU A 64 -28.75 -9.93 21.39
C LEU A 64 -28.43 -10.27 19.93
N ARG A 65 -29.47 -10.51 19.12
CA ARG A 65 -29.32 -10.86 17.69
C ARG A 65 -28.75 -9.70 16.88
N GLY A 66 -29.22 -8.49 17.11
CA GLY A 66 -28.70 -7.28 16.47
C GLY A 66 -27.25 -7.00 16.83
N GLU A 67 -26.86 -7.17 18.09
CA GLU A 67 -25.48 -6.98 18.52
C GLU A 67 -24.54 -8.03 17.95
N ILE A 68 -24.92 -9.30 17.94
CA ILE A 68 -24.13 -10.38 17.33
C ILE A 68 -23.99 -10.14 15.82
N SER A 69 -25.06 -9.74 15.13
CA SER A 69 -25.01 -9.40 13.70
C SER A 69 -24.01 -8.28 13.41
N ARG A 70 -23.99 -7.25 14.26
CA ARG A 70 -23.02 -6.15 14.15
C ARG A 70 -21.58 -6.64 14.34
N LYS A 71 -21.34 -7.52 15.33
CA LYS A 71 -20.01 -8.12 15.56
C LYS A 71 -19.54 -8.97 14.38
N ILE A 72 -20.44 -9.73 13.77
CA ILE A 72 -20.17 -10.49 12.54
C ILE A 72 -19.78 -9.55 11.41
N GLY A 73 -20.51 -8.45 11.22
CA GLY A 73 -20.19 -7.44 10.21
C GLY A 73 -18.79 -6.85 10.39
N TYR A 74 -18.43 -6.49 11.61
CA TYR A 74 -17.07 -6.00 11.93
C TYR A 74 -15.99 -7.04 11.66
N ALA A 75 -16.20 -8.29 12.05
CA ALA A 75 -15.25 -9.36 11.82
C ALA A 75 -15.00 -9.63 10.32
N LEU A 76 -16.06 -9.57 9.51
CA LEU A 76 -15.95 -9.69 8.06
C LEU A 76 -15.17 -8.53 7.44
N ALA A 77 -15.48 -7.29 7.85
CA ALA A 77 -14.79 -6.09 7.36
C ALA A 77 -13.30 -6.12 7.72
N GLU A 78 -12.96 -6.41 8.99
CA GLU A 78 -11.57 -6.52 9.44
C GLU A 78 -10.79 -7.59 8.66
N LYS A 79 -11.40 -8.74 8.41
CA LYS A 79 -10.75 -9.81 7.66
C LYS A 79 -10.53 -9.46 6.20
N TYR A 80 -11.47 -8.73 5.61
CA TYR A 80 -11.38 -8.23 4.25
C TYR A 80 -10.25 -7.21 4.09
N ASP A 81 -10.18 -6.22 4.98
CA ASP A 81 -9.12 -5.21 4.98
C ASP A 81 -7.72 -5.84 5.12
N ARG A 82 -7.59 -6.78 6.04
CA ARG A 82 -6.34 -7.54 6.20
C ARG A 82 -5.92 -8.29 4.93
N LYS A 83 -6.87 -8.83 4.16
CA LYS A 83 -6.59 -9.47 2.87
C LYS A 83 -6.09 -8.45 1.85
N ILE A 84 -6.70 -7.26 1.78
CA ILE A 84 -6.28 -6.18 0.88
C ILE A 84 -4.84 -5.75 1.21
N PHE A 85 -4.51 -5.47 2.47
CA PHE A 85 -3.16 -5.10 2.86
C PHE A 85 -2.11 -6.17 2.56
N ARG A 86 -2.46 -7.44 2.71
CA ARG A 86 -1.59 -8.55 2.28
C ARG A 86 -1.37 -8.56 0.77
N ALA A 87 -2.39 -8.27 -0.02
CA ALA A 87 -2.28 -8.19 -1.48
C ALA A 87 -1.38 -7.01 -1.90
N ILE A 88 -1.52 -5.84 -1.27
CA ILE A 88 -0.66 -4.66 -1.48
C ILE A 88 0.80 -4.99 -1.12
N THR A 89 1.03 -5.62 0.03
CA THR A 89 2.38 -6.05 0.44
C THR A 89 2.99 -7.05 -0.55
N LYS A 90 2.19 -7.98 -1.07
CA LYS A 90 2.63 -8.92 -2.09
C LYS A 90 2.97 -8.21 -3.40
N ALA A 91 2.18 -7.22 -3.79
CA ALA A 91 2.44 -6.41 -4.98
C ALA A 91 3.75 -5.61 -4.84
N ALA A 92 3.99 -5.00 -3.69
CA ALA A 92 5.24 -4.28 -3.40
C ALA A 92 6.49 -5.17 -3.46
N ARG A 93 6.33 -6.48 -3.24
CA ARG A 93 7.41 -7.48 -3.34
C ARG A 93 7.52 -8.13 -4.71
N SER A 94 6.64 -7.82 -5.63
CA SER A 94 6.64 -8.41 -6.96
C SER A 94 7.69 -7.74 -7.85
N ALA A 95 8.45 -8.55 -8.57
CA ALA A 95 9.30 -8.05 -9.64
C ALA A 95 8.44 -7.47 -10.78
N SER A 96 9.07 -6.72 -11.67
CA SER A 96 8.40 -6.23 -12.87
C SER A 96 7.85 -7.42 -13.68
N PRO A 97 6.62 -7.35 -14.15
CA PRO A 97 6.08 -8.36 -15.06
C PRO A 97 6.68 -8.27 -16.47
N ILE A 98 7.32 -7.15 -16.82
CA ILE A 98 7.88 -6.85 -18.14
C ILE A 98 9.36 -6.50 -17.98
N THR A 99 10.24 -7.33 -18.54
CA THR A 99 11.71 -7.21 -18.41
C THR A 99 12.45 -7.18 -19.76
N LYS A 100 11.76 -6.83 -20.85
CA LYS A 100 12.38 -6.73 -22.16
C LYS A 100 13.17 -5.44 -22.28
N SER A 101 14.36 -5.44 -22.90
CA SER A 101 15.38 -4.39 -22.83
C SER A 101 14.89 -2.96 -23.08
N ASN A 102 13.96 -2.73 -23.99
CA ASN A 102 13.44 -1.38 -24.29
C ASN A 102 12.01 -1.15 -23.79
N PHE A 103 11.47 -2.09 -23.02
CA PHE A 103 10.13 -2.00 -22.46
C PHE A 103 10.22 -2.43 -21.00
N VAL A 104 10.53 -1.52 -20.11
CA VAL A 104 10.69 -1.82 -18.69
C VAL A 104 9.57 -1.15 -17.91
N GLU A 105 8.81 -1.96 -17.20
CA GLU A 105 7.95 -1.47 -16.14
C GLU A 105 8.62 -1.72 -14.79
N PRO A 106 8.70 -0.71 -13.92
CA PRO A 106 9.30 -0.88 -12.61
C PRO A 106 8.48 -1.84 -11.74
N GLY A 107 9.15 -2.75 -11.06
CA GLY A 107 8.54 -3.60 -10.04
C GLY A 107 8.24 -2.86 -8.75
N GLY A 108 7.70 -3.56 -7.76
CA GLY A 108 7.54 -3.05 -6.41
C GLY A 108 8.86 -2.70 -5.75
N THR A 109 8.83 -1.80 -4.77
CA THR A 109 10.01 -1.44 -3.96
C THR A 109 9.78 -1.83 -2.52
N GLN A 110 10.81 -2.40 -1.89
CA GLN A 110 10.85 -2.69 -0.47
C GLN A 110 11.91 -1.81 0.17
N ILE A 111 11.52 -1.03 1.16
CA ILE A 111 12.41 -0.20 1.93
C ILE A 111 12.45 -0.76 3.35
N ARG A 112 13.65 -1.02 3.86
CA ARG A 112 13.83 -1.41 5.25
C ARG A 112 13.96 -0.15 6.10
N VAL A 113 13.21 -0.12 7.18
CA VAL A 113 13.38 0.90 8.21
C VAL A 113 14.54 0.45 9.09
N GLU A 114 15.68 1.13 8.96
CA GLU A 114 16.92 0.81 9.67
C GLU A 114 17.53 2.08 10.25
N ARG A 115 18.15 1.93 11.41
CA ARG A 115 18.95 2.99 12.03
C ARG A 115 20.16 2.36 12.72
N THR A 116 21.31 3.00 12.58
CA THR A 116 22.55 2.53 13.21
C THR A 116 22.37 2.46 14.72
N GLY A 117 22.70 1.31 15.29
CA GLY A 117 22.56 1.05 16.73
C GLY A 117 21.20 0.50 17.17
N LEU A 118 20.20 0.42 16.29
CA LEU A 118 18.90 -0.17 16.59
C LEU A 118 18.70 -1.50 15.88
N THR A 119 17.99 -2.42 16.54
CA THR A 119 17.50 -3.63 15.88
C THR A 119 16.37 -3.25 14.90
N THR A 120 16.16 -4.05 13.87
CA THR A 120 15.10 -3.80 12.87
C THR A 120 13.73 -3.62 13.51
N GLY A 121 13.43 -4.34 14.59
CA GLY A 121 12.17 -4.20 15.32
C GLY A 121 12.05 -2.88 16.10
N ALA A 122 13.15 -2.38 16.67
CA ALA A 122 13.20 -1.10 17.36
C ALA A 122 13.16 0.08 16.37
N ALA A 123 13.89 -0.02 15.25
CA ALA A 123 13.92 0.99 14.21
C ALA A 123 12.53 1.23 13.58
N ALA A 124 11.68 0.22 13.52
CA ALA A 124 10.30 0.35 13.03
C ALA A 124 9.41 1.29 13.88
N TYR A 125 9.85 1.65 15.08
CA TYR A 125 9.19 2.59 15.99
C TYR A 125 10.08 3.78 16.34
N ASP A 126 11.16 3.98 15.61
CA ASP A 126 12.00 5.15 15.71
C ASP A 126 11.55 6.20 14.70
N SER A 127 11.27 7.40 15.17
CA SER A 127 10.69 8.47 14.34
C SER A 127 11.64 8.94 13.25
N ASP A 128 12.94 9.05 13.53
CA ASP A 128 13.92 9.49 12.54
C ASP A 128 14.08 8.44 11.43
N ALA A 129 14.15 7.16 11.82
CA ALA A 129 14.23 6.06 10.86
C ALA A 129 12.96 5.97 9.97
N LEU A 130 11.79 6.29 10.54
CA LEU A 130 10.54 6.36 9.77
C LEU A 130 10.55 7.54 8.79
N ILE A 131 11.01 8.71 9.22
CA ILE A 131 11.11 9.89 8.34
C ILE A 131 12.06 9.61 7.17
N ASP A 132 13.24 9.05 7.43
CA ASP A 132 14.19 8.65 6.38
C ASP A 132 13.56 7.64 5.41
N ALA A 133 12.79 6.68 5.92
CA ALA A 133 12.08 5.72 5.10
C ALA A 133 11.01 6.39 4.20
N PHE A 134 10.33 7.43 4.68
CA PHE A 134 9.38 8.20 3.85
C PHE A 134 10.08 8.93 2.72
N TYR A 135 11.19 9.63 2.98
CA TYR A 135 11.97 10.29 1.93
C TYR A 135 12.51 9.30 0.91
N ASN A 136 13.01 8.16 1.36
CA ASN A 136 13.46 7.09 0.47
C ASN A 136 12.30 6.50 -0.36
N ALA A 137 11.11 6.40 0.21
CA ALA A 137 9.93 5.92 -0.50
C ALA A 137 9.47 6.94 -1.55
N ALA A 138 9.46 8.23 -1.22
CA ALA A 138 9.14 9.30 -2.16
C ALA A 138 10.13 9.30 -3.34
N ALA A 139 11.43 9.27 -3.06
CA ALA A 139 12.47 9.21 -4.08
C ALA A 139 12.30 7.99 -5.00
N ALA A 140 12.07 6.80 -4.43
CA ALA A 140 11.84 5.59 -5.21
C ALA A 140 10.58 5.64 -6.09
N LEU A 141 9.54 6.36 -5.66
CA LEU A 141 8.34 6.57 -6.47
C LEU A 141 8.60 7.57 -7.61
N ASP A 142 9.35 8.64 -7.32
CA ASP A 142 9.74 9.65 -8.32
C ASP A 142 10.64 9.06 -9.40
N GLU A 143 11.65 8.28 -9.03
CA GLU A 143 12.52 7.56 -9.97
C GLU A 143 11.73 6.62 -10.90
N LYS A 144 10.62 6.07 -10.41
CA LYS A 144 9.70 5.25 -11.22
C LYS A 144 8.71 6.06 -12.04
N GLY A 145 8.71 7.38 -11.89
CA GLY A 145 7.78 8.28 -12.59
C GLY A 145 6.33 8.12 -12.15
N VAL A 146 6.10 7.76 -10.88
CA VAL A 146 4.75 7.71 -10.29
C VAL A 146 4.34 9.12 -9.90
N SER A 147 3.12 9.54 -10.28
CA SER A 147 2.58 10.85 -9.91
C SER A 147 2.68 11.12 -8.41
N GLY A 148 2.99 12.36 -8.03
CA GLY A 148 2.99 12.80 -6.65
C GLY A 148 1.59 12.92 -6.04
N GLU A 149 0.56 13.05 -6.88
CA GLU A 149 -0.80 13.21 -6.40
C GLU A 149 -1.39 11.87 -5.93
N GLY A 150 -2.08 11.90 -4.80
CA GLY A 150 -2.80 10.76 -4.27
C GLY A 150 -1.93 9.68 -3.63
N ARG A 151 -0.67 9.98 -3.32
CA ARG A 151 0.16 9.09 -2.52
C ARG A 151 -0.36 9.05 -1.09
N VAL A 152 -0.45 7.86 -0.52
CA VAL A 152 -0.96 7.66 0.83
C VAL A 152 -0.09 6.65 1.55
N ALA A 153 0.31 6.99 2.78
CA ALA A 153 0.97 6.06 3.69
C ALA A 153 -0.02 5.52 4.72
N VAL A 154 0.05 4.23 4.98
CA VAL A 154 -0.72 3.58 6.04
C VAL A 154 0.24 3.11 7.12
N LEU A 155 0.07 3.65 8.32
CA LEU A 155 0.90 3.39 9.47
C LEU A 155 0.13 2.63 10.55
N ASN A 156 0.87 1.92 11.38
CA ASN A 156 0.32 1.41 12.63
C ASN A 156 0.10 2.60 13.59
N PRO A 157 -0.96 2.60 14.43
CA PRO A 157 -1.21 3.68 15.39
C PRO A 157 0.00 4.06 16.23
N ARG A 158 0.79 3.09 16.69
CA ARG A 158 2.00 3.35 17.44
C ARG A 158 3.04 4.14 16.62
N GLN A 159 3.27 3.77 15.37
CA GLN A 159 4.20 4.48 14.47
C GLN A 159 3.73 5.92 14.21
N TYR A 160 2.43 6.11 14.04
CA TYR A 160 1.84 7.43 13.87
C TYR A 160 2.08 8.33 15.08
N TYR A 161 1.87 7.81 16.30
CA TYR A 161 2.11 8.58 17.52
C TYR A 161 3.60 8.86 17.75
N GLU A 162 4.50 7.96 17.41
CA GLU A 162 5.95 8.19 17.46
C GLU A 162 6.37 9.34 16.51
N LEU A 163 5.78 9.41 15.31
CA LEU A 163 6.04 10.50 14.37
C LEU A 163 5.56 11.86 14.90
N ILE A 164 4.38 11.90 15.51
CA ILE A 164 3.82 13.15 16.08
C ILE A 164 4.65 13.62 17.28
N GLN A 165 5.12 12.69 18.10
CA GLN A 165 5.89 13.01 19.32
C GLN A 165 7.32 13.42 19.03
N ASN A 166 7.83 13.24 17.83
CA ASN A 166 9.20 13.65 17.49
C ASN A 166 9.33 15.17 17.42
N VAL A 167 9.73 15.75 18.53
CA VAL A 167 9.95 17.20 18.69
C VAL A 167 11.41 17.57 18.49
N GLU A 168 12.35 16.60 18.64
CA GLU A 168 13.76 16.95 18.88
C GLU A 168 14.62 17.06 17.64
N THR A 169 14.51 16.15 16.68
CA THR A 169 15.55 16.04 15.65
C THR A 169 15.20 16.76 14.34
N ASN A 170 13.98 16.73 13.92
CA ASN A 170 13.60 17.34 12.64
C ASN A 170 12.40 18.27 12.70
N GLY A 171 11.94 18.71 13.79
CA GLY A 171 10.95 19.77 14.04
C GLY A 171 9.94 20.15 12.94
N LEU A 172 10.06 19.53 11.77
CA LEU A 172 9.31 19.81 10.54
C LEU A 172 7.89 19.27 10.61
N ILE A 173 7.70 18.10 11.20
CA ILE A 173 6.40 17.41 11.22
C ILE A 173 5.44 18.10 12.20
N ASN A 174 5.97 18.61 13.31
CA ASN A 174 5.18 19.23 14.36
C ASN A 174 5.09 20.76 14.24
N ARG A 175 5.67 21.35 13.20
CA ARG A 175 5.60 22.80 12.90
C ARG A 175 4.39 23.19 12.07
N ASN A 176 3.38 22.36 12.01
CA ASN A 176 2.13 22.83 11.46
C ASN A 176 1.64 24.02 12.31
N GLU A 177 1.46 25.17 11.69
CA GLU A 177 1.17 26.47 12.33
C GLU A 177 -0.02 26.45 13.30
N ARG A 178 -0.80 25.36 13.29
CA ARG A 178 -2.00 25.20 14.11
C ARG A 178 -1.87 24.23 15.28
N GLY A 179 -0.85 23.41 15.34
CA GLY A 179 -0.68 22.42 16.43
C GLY A 179 -1.81 21.38 16.54
N ASP A 180 -2.69 21.31 15.55
CA ASP A 180 -3.91 20.49 15.59
C ASP A 180 -3.62 19.00 15.76
N ALA A 181 -2.54 18.49 15.16
CA ALA A 181 -2.14 17.09 15.28
C ALA A 181 -1.72 16.73 16.72
N LEU A 182 -1.11 17.67 17.43
CA LEU A 182 -0.66 17.45 18.80
C LEU A 182 -1.84 17.51 19.79
N GLN A 183 -2.82 18.37 19.54
CA GLN A 183 -3.99 18.55 20.42
C GLN A 183 -5.04 17.50 20.19
N SER A 184 -5.34 17.16 18.93
CA SER A 184 -6.41 16.24 18.58
C SER A 184 -5.96 14.79 18.44
N GLY A 185 -4.64 14.55 18.23
CA GLY A 185 -4.12 13.24 17.89
C GLY A 185 -4.61 12.70 16.52
N ASN A 186 -5.24 13.54 15.73
CA ASN A 186 -5.91 13.16 14.48
C ASN A 186 -5.58 14.14 13.35
N GLY A 187 -4.35 14.59 13.25
CA GLY A 187 -3.88 15.46 12.18
C GLY A 187 -3.51 14.65 10.92
N ILE A 188 -3.71 15.25 9.76
CA ILE A 188 -3.12 14.78 8.52
C ILE A 188 -1.68 15.28 8.50
N ILE A 189 -0.74 14.35 8.43
CA ILE A 189 0.69 14.65 8.32
C ILE A 189 1.08 14.37 6.88
N GLU A 190 1.69 15.33 6.24
CA GLU A 190 2.27 15.17 4.91
C GLU A 190 3.80 15.20 5.03
N ILE A 191 4.45 14.12 4.63
CA ILE A 191 5.90 13.98 4.62
C ILE A 191 6.35 13.65 3.21
N ALA A 192 7.21 14.50 2.62
CA ALA A 192 7.75 14.31 1.27
C ALA A 192 6.66 14.08 0.19
N GLY A 193 5.49 14.70 0.33
CA GLY A 193 4.39 14.57 -0.62
C GLY A 193 3.61 13.24 -0.51
N ILE A 194 3.70 12.57 0.64
CA ILE A 194 2.98 11.34 0.95
C ILE A 194 2.11 11.56 2.17
#